data_6d9ddbcf796598dcc707c270359bf42e
#
_entry.id   6d9ddbcf796598dcc707c270359bf42e
#
_cell.length_a   1.000
_cell.length_b   1.000
_cell.length_c   1.000
_cell.angle_alpha   90.00
_cell.angle_beta   90.00
_cell.angle_gamma   90.00
#
_symmetry.space_group_name_H-M   'P 1'
#
loop_
_entity.id
_entity.type
_entity.pdbx_description
1 polymer ?
#
loop_
_entity_poly.entity_id
_entity_poly.type
_entity_poly.pdbx_seq_one_letter_code
_entity_poly.pdbx_strand_id
1 'polypeptide(L)'
;MKKTLLFLSIAVLGMACQPETETKEEEVTETVMTEDTAKLRHVVMFKFKDEAAKEAVDAVVASFANLPNEIPEIKGFEWGTNNSPEGLDEGFTHIFTLTFDSEEGRAVYLPHPAHKAFGEGLGPVLDKVMVLDYWKK
;
A
#
# COMPACT_ATOMS: atom_id res chain seq x y z
N MET A 1 -59.51 10.53 68.43
CA MET A 1 -60.71 11.38 68.14
C MET A 1 -60.64 11.84 66.70
N LYS A 2 -61.69 11.46 65.97
CA LYS A 2 -62.28 12.24 64.84
C LYS A 2 -61.33 12.60 63.68
N LYS A 3 -61.56 12.48 62.42
CA LYS A 3 -62.71 12.02 61.58
C LYS A 3 -62.20 12.01 60.14
N THR A 4 -62.44 10.97 59.40
CA THR A 4 -63.05 10.88 58.07
C THR A 4 -62.97 12.13 57.20
N LEU A 5 -62.46 12.04 55.96
CA LEU A 5 -63.32 12.22 54.79
C LEU A 5 -62.64 11.67 53.53
N LEU A 6 -63.42 10.90 52.88
CA LEU A 6 -63.29 10.27 51.54
C LEU A 6 -63.63 11.33 50.49
N PHE A 7 -62.87 11.42 49.43
CA PHE A 7 -63.39 11.87 48.14
C PHE A 7 -62.80 11.06 46.99
N LEU A 8 -63.65 10.40 46.35
CA LEU A 8 -63.59 9.64 45.14
C LEU A 8 -63.81 10.60 43.94
N SER A 9 -62.96 10.58 42.91
CA SER A 9 -63.29 11.04 41.57
C SER A 9 -62.30 10.43 40.57
N ILE A 10 -62.69 9.48 39.93
CA ILE A 10 -63.12 9.07 38.58
C ILE A 10 -62.44 9.85 37.43
N ALA A 11 -61.73 9.03 36.62
CA ALA A 11 -61.55 9.02 35.18
C ALA A 11 -60.84 10.19 34.49
N VAL A 12 -59.92 9.91 33.67
CA VAL A 12 -60.16 9.73 32.22
C VAL A 12 -58.96 9.03 31.60
N LEU A 13 -59.21 7.97 30.85
CA LEU A 13 -58.35 7.33 29.90
C LEU A 13 -57.89 8.35 28.84
N GLY A 14 -56.61 8.61 28.78
CA GLY A 14 -55.96 9.28 27.67
C GLY A 14 -54.88 8.38 27.13
N MET A 15 -55.22 7.53 26.18
CA MET A 15 -54.32 6.69 25.42
C MET A 15 -53.66 7.58 24.37
N ALA A 16 -52.52 8.16 24.69
CA ALA A 16 -51.65 8.83 23.72
C ALA A 16 -50.58 7.83 23.28
N CYS A 17 -50.82 7.24 22.13
CA CYS A 17 -49.77 6.61 21.34
C CYS A 17 -48.73 7.68 21.01
N GLN A 18 -47.58 7.63 21.63
CA GLN A 18 -46.39 8.26 21.11
C GLN A 18 -45.70 7.25 20.16
N PRO A 19 -45.37 7.64 18.92
CA PRO A 19 -44.50 6.84 18.12
C PRO A 19 -43.11 6.95 18.72
N GLU A 20 -42.56 5.82 19.15
CA GLU A 20 -41.14 5.68 19.41
C GLU A 20 -40.40 5.91 18.09
N THR A 21 -39.83 7.09 17.95
CA THR A 21 -38.77 7.33 16.97
C THR A 21 -37.54 6.56 17.43
N GLU A 22 -37.37 5.35 16.92
CA GLU A 22 -36.09 4.68 16.94
C GLU A 22 -35.10 5.57 16.15
N THR A 23 -34.32 6.33 16.90
CA THR A 23 -33.13 6.97 16.37
C THR A 23 -32.14 5.84 16.15
N LYS A 24 -32.12 5.34 14.91
CA LYS A 24 -31.07 4.49 14.43
C LYS A 24 -29.81 5.34 14.40
N GLU A 25 -28.99 5.22 15.42
CA GLU A 25 -27.60 5.66 15.37
C GLU A 25 -26.95 4.86 14.25
N GLU A 26 -26.83 5.48 13.08
CA GLU A 26 -25.90 5.04 12.07
C GLU A 26 -24.52 5.21 12.69
N GLU A 27 -23.97 4.09 13.16
CA GLU A 27 -22.56 3.96 13.44
C GLU A 27 -21.84 4.18 12.11
N VAL A 28 -21.46 5.44 11.89
CA VAL A 28 -20.52 5.81 10.82
C VAL A 28 -19.21 5.13 11.20
N THR A 29 -19.02 3.92 10.73
CA THR A 29 -17.71 3.30 10.65
C THR A 29 -16.88 4.20 9.73
N GLU A 30 -16.21 5.16 10.36
CA GLU A 30 -15.14 5.91 9.74
C GLU A 30 -14.10 4.88 9.32
N THR A 31 -14.21 4.46 8.07
CA THR A 31 -13.17 3.69 7.42
C THR A 31 -11.95 4.61 7.41
N VAL A 32 -11.09 4.44 8.41
CA VAL A 32 -9.76 5.05 8.40
C VAL A 32 -9.08 4.52 7.15
N MET A 33 -9.25 5.25 6.06
CA MET A 33 -8.38 5.15 4.92
C MET A 33 -7.00 5.53 5.46
N THR A 34 -6.21 4.53 5.83
CA THR A 34 -4.80 4.75 6.13
C THR A 34 -4.20 5.39 4.89
N GLU A 35 -3.91 6.68 5.00
CA GLU A 35 -3.37 7.47 3.91
C GLU A 35 -2.03 6.86 3.46
N ASP A 36 -2.09 6.08 2.39
CA ASP A 36 -0.92 5.66 1.61
C ASP A 36 -0.33 6.87 0.81
N THR A 37 -0.66 8.09 1.24
CA THR A 37 -0.37 9.33 0.51
C THR A 37 1.07 9.81 0.65
N ALA A 38 1.83 9.28 1.59
CA ALA A 38 3.20 9.73 1.86
C ALA A 38 4.25 8.63 1.65
N LYS A 39 4.06 7.75 0.67
CA LYS A 39 5.02 6.69 0.37
C LYS A 39 5.97 7.08 -0.74
N LEU A 40 7.27 6.88 -0.49
CA LEU A 40 8.30 7.04 -1.50
C LEU A 40 8.32 5.83 -2.44
N ARG A 41 8.24 6.08 -3.72
CA ARG A 41 8.40 5.08 -4.78
C ARG A 41 9.80 5.18 -5.37
N HIS A 42 10.48 4.05 -5.45
CA HIS A 42 11.76 3.86 -6.10
C HIS A 42 11.53 2.92 -7.29
N VAL A 43 11.46 3.50 -8.47
CA VAL A 43 11.18 2.77 -9.71
C VAL A 43 12.49 2.49 -10.43
N VAL A 44 12.74 1.22 -10.70
CA VAL A 44 13.95 0.76 -11.39
C VAL A 44 13.52 0.04 -12.65
N MET A 45 14.07 0.45 -13.79
CA MET A 45 13.82 -0.19 -15.07
C MET A 45 15.12 -0.77 -15.63
N PHE A 46 15.04 -2.00 -16.13
CA PHE A 46 16.18 -2.67 -16.74
C PHE A 46 15.95 -2.91 -18.24
N LYS A 47 16.98 -2.61 -18.99
CA LYS A 47 17.22 -3.18 -20.30
C LYS A 47 18.35 -4.18 -20.17
N PHE A 48 18.06 -5.43 -20.47
CA PHE A 48 19.08 -6.49 -20.52
C PHE A 48 19.74 -6.52 -21.88
N LYS A 49 20.97 -7.04 -21.94
CA LYS A 49 21.69 -7.28 -23.19
C LYS A 49 20.94 -8.29 -24.04
N ASP A 50 20.95 -8.12 -25.36
CA ASP A 50 20.24 -9.00 -26.29
C ASP A 50 20.77 -10.44 -26.23
N GLU A 51 22.06 -10.61 -25.91
CA GLU A 51 22.73 -11.91 -25.76
C GLU A 51 22.60 -12.51 -24.35
N ALA A 52 21.96 -11.81 -23.40
CA ALA A 52 21.81 -12.33 -22.04
C ALA A 52 20.95 -13.59 -22.03
N ALA A 53 21.49 -14.67 -21.45
CA ALA A 53 20.73 -15.91 -21.30
C ALA A 53 19.49 -15.67 -20.41
N LYS A 54 18.35 -16.23 -20.83
CA LYS A 54 17.09 -16.08 -20.09
C LYS A 54 17.23 -16.49 -18.63
N GLU A 55 17.93 -17.59 -18.37
CA GLU A 55 18.15 -18.11 -17.03
C GLU A 55 18.92 -17.12 -16.14
N ALA A 56 19.87 -16.37 -16.73
CA ALA A 56 20.61 -15.35 -16.01
C ALA A 56 19.74 -14.12 -15.71
N VAL A 57 18.87 -13.74 -16.64
CA VAL A 57 17.88 -12.67 -16.41
C VAL A 57 16.89 -13.08 -15.32
N ASP A 58 16.35 -14.30 -15.40
CA ASP A 58 15.42 -14.84 -14.39
C ASP A 58 16.08 -14.89 -12.99
N ALA A 59 17.35 -15.23 -12.91
CA ALA A 59 18.10 -15.23 -11.65
C ALA A 59 18.23 -13.82 -11.05
N VAL A 60 18.48 -12.81 -11.88
CA VAL A 60 18.51 -11.40 -11.46
C VAL A 60 17.15 -10.97 -10.95
N VAL A 61 16.07 -11.28 -11.68
CA VAL A 61 14.69 -10.95 -11.26
C VAL A 61 14.37 -11.60 -9.92
N ALA A 62 14.70 -12.88 -9.74
CA ALA A 62 14.48 -13.58 -8.48
C ALA A 62 15.30 -12.99 -7.33
N SER A 63 16.54 -12.60 -7.59
CA SER A 63 17.41 -11.95 -6.59
C SER A 63 16.84 -10.59 -6.16
N PHE A 64 16.34 -9.78 -7.10
CA PHE A 64 15.71 -8.50 -6.77
C PHE A 64 14.44 -8.71 -5.96
N ALA A 65 13.58 -9.66 -6.38
CA ALA A 65 12.34 -9.98 -5.68
C ALA A 65 12.56 -10.50 -4.26
N ASN A 66 13.77 -11.00 -3.94
CA ASN A 66 14.11 -11.45 -2.59
C ASN A 66 14.56 -10.32 -1.66
N LEU A 67 14.96 -9.15 -2.16
CA LEU A 67 15.48 -8.05 -1.33
C LEU A 67 14.52 -7.62 -0.20
N PRO A 68 13.17 -7.61 -0.36
CA PRO A 68 12.27 -7.31 0.75
C PRO A 68 12.37 -8.26 1.94
N ASN A 69 12.84 -9.50 1.73
CA ASN A 69 13.06 -10.45 2.82
C ASN A 69 14.36 -10.17 3.61
N GLU A 70 15.28 -9.43 3.02
CA GLU A 70 16.59 -9.12 3.59
C GLU A 70 16.69 -7.69 4.10
N ILE A 71 15.86 -6.78 3.57
CA ILE A 71 15.91 -5.34 3.85
C ILE A 71 14.54 -4.88 4.34
N PRO A 72 14.32 -4.79 5.66
CA PRO A 72 13.01 -4.46 6.25
C PRO A 72 12.49 -3.06 5.90
N GLU A 73 13.35 -2.17 5.43
CA GLU A 73 12.99 -0.83 4.97
C GLU A 73 12.14 -0.85 3.71
N ILE A 74 12.20 -1.92 2.91
CA ILE A 74 11.33 -2.12 1.74
C ILE A 74 9.93 -2.52 2.24
N LYS A 75 8.97 -1.60 2.18
CA LYS A 75 7.58 -1.78 2.66
C LYS A 75 6.64 -2.34 1.61
N GLY A 76 7.04 -2.27 0.35
CA GLY A 76 6.30 -2.85 -0.77
C GLY A 76 7.25 -3.10 -1.94
N PHE A 77 6.90 -4.12 -2.71
CA PHE A 77 7.65 -4.51 -3.91
C PHE A 77 6.67 -5.06 -4.95
N GLU A 78 6.75 -4.51 -6.13
CA GLU A 78 6.03 -5.02 -7.29
C GLU A 78 6.94 -4.95 -8.52
N TRP A 79 6.71 -5.84 -9.49
CA TRP A 79 7.45 -5.82 -10.73
C TRP A 79 6.63 -6.40 -11.88
N GLY A 80 7.05 -6.09 -13.09
CA GLY A 80 6.45 -6.62 -14.30
C GLY A 80 7.34 -6.40 -15.52
N THR A 81 6.89 -6.95 -16.63
CA THR A 81 7.51 -6.74 -17.93
C THR A 81 6.70 -5.76 -18.76
N ASN A 82 7.40 -4.95 -19.57
CA ASN A 82 6.76 -4.02 -20.48
C ASN A 82 5.92 -4.77 -21.53
N ASN A 83 4.69 -4.30 -21.71
CA ASN A 83 3.77 -4.78 -22.75
C ASN A 83 3.10 -3.63 -23.52
N SER A 84 3.65 -2.41 -23.44
CA SER A 84 3.11 -1.26 -24.13
C SER A 84 3.22 -1.42 -25.66
N PRO A 85 2.14 -1.19 -26.41
CA PRO A 85 2.17 -1.24 -27.87
C PRO A 85 2.71 0.05 -28.50
N GLU A 86 3.04 1.08 -27.72
CA GLU A 86 3.43 2.40 -28.23
C GLU A 86 4.85 2.46 -28.78
N GLY A 87 5.73 1.51 -28.38
CA GLY A 87 7.15 1.47 -28.84
C GLY A 87 7.99 2.64 -28.33
N LEU A 88 7.66 3.16 -27.14
CA LEU A 88 8.35 4.30 -26.49
C LEU A 88 9.15 3.86 -25.25
N ASP A 89 9.50 2.60 -25.18
CA ASP A 89 10.14 1.98 -24.01
C ASP A 89 11.68 2.09 -23.99
N GLU A 90 12.30 2.62 -25.02
CA GLU A 90 13.76 2.72 -25.15
C GLU A 90 14.50 1.37 -24.92
N GLY A 91 13.76 0.25 -25.07
CA GLY A 91 14.24 -1.09 -24.85
C GLY A 91 14.23 -1.55 -23.38
N PHE A 92 13.64 -0.78 -22.46
CA PHE A 92 13.42 -1.21 -21.09
C PHE A 92 12.30 -2.25 -21.05
N THR A 93 12.63 -3.43 -20.55
CA THR A 93 11.73 -4.59 -20.56
C THR A 93 11.21 -4.97 -19.19
N HIS A 94 11.91 -4.65 -18.13
CA HIS A 94 11.54 -5.00 -16.75
C HIS A 94 11.44 -3.76 -15.89
N ILE A 95 10.34 -3.66 -15.14
CA ILE A 95 10.05 -2.54 -14.27
C ILE A 95 9.85 -3.09 -12.86
N PHE A 96 10.51 -2.47 -11.88
CA PHE A 96 10.42 -2.81 -10.47
C PHE A 96 10.06 -1.54 -9.71
N THR A 97 9.11 -1.63 -8.77
CA THR A 97 8.74 -0.52 -7.91
C THR A 97 8.87 -0.94 -6.46
N LEU A 98 9.79 -0.30 -5.77
CA LEU A 98 9.95 -0.45 -4.33
C LEU A 98 9.24 0.70 -3.62
N THR A 99 8.67 0.39 -2.48
CA THR A 99 8.01 1.37 -1.61
C THR A 99 8.78 1.51 -0.32
N PHE A 100 9.07 2.75 0.06
CA PHE A 100 9.67 3.11 1.35
C PHE A 100 8.74 4.06 2.11
N ASP A 101 8.82 4.04 3.44
CA ASP A 101 8.10 4.98 4.29
C ASP A 101 8.74 6.37 4.27
N SER A 102 10.05 6.46 4.00
CA SER A 102 10.81 7.71 4.02
C SER A 102 12.08 7.63 3.18
N GLU A 103 12.72 8.79 2.98
CA GLU A 103 14.04 8.87 2.34
C GLU A 103 15.13 8.23 3.19
N GLU A 104 15.00 8.25 4.52
CA GLU A 104 15.92 7.57 5.44
C GLU A 104 15.88 6.05 5.22
N GLY A 105 14.69 5.47 5.03
CA GLY A 105 14.55 4.04 4.69
C GLY A 105 15.25 3.70 3.38
N ARG A 106 15.09 4.52 2.34
CA ARG A 106 15.84 4.38 1.09
C ARG A 106 17.35 4.56 1.29
N ALA A 107 17.76 5.50 2.15
CA ALA A 107 19.18 5.73 2.45
C ALA A 107 19.83 4.52 3.17
N VAL A 108 19.08 3.74 3.93
CA VAL A 108 19.53 2.46 4.50
C VAL A 108 19.62 1.38 3.41
N TYR A 109 18.64 1.30 2.51
CA TYR A 109 18.58 0.33 1.42
C TYR A 109 19.78 0.43 0.47
N LEU A 110 20.12 1.64 0.02
CA LEU A 110 21.14 1.85 -1.02
C LEU A 110 22.52 1.26 -0.67
N PRO A 111 23.09 1.45 0.54
CA PRO A 111 24.36 0.85 0.93
C PRO A 111 24.23 -0.57 1.49
N HIS A 112 23.02 -1.12 1.61
CA HIS A 112 22.80 -2.41 2.24
C HIS A 112 23.60 -3.54 1.54
N PRO A 113 24.24 -4.47 2.29
CA PRO A 113 25.03 -5.55 1.68
C PRO A 113 24.27 -6.39 0.68
N ALA A 114 23.00 -6.73 0.95
CA ALA A 114 22.14 -7.47 0.02
C ALA A 114 21.89 -6.72 -1.29
N HIS A 115 21.65 -5.37 -1.21
CA HIS A 115 21.49 -4.56 -2.41
C HIS A 115 22.79 -4.47 -3.23
N LYS A 116 23.93 -4.37 -2.57
CA LYS A 116 25.23 -4.39 -3.26
C LYS A 116 25.50 -5.72 -3.96
N ALA A 117 25.27 -6.83 -3.27
CA ALA A 117 25.42 -8.17 -3.86
C ALA A 117 24.49 -8.38 -5.07
N PHE A 118 23.23 -7.90 -4.97
CA PHE A 118 22.32 -7.84 -6.10
C PHE A 118 22.90 -7.03 -7.26
N GLY A 119 23.42 -5.83 -7.00
CA GLY A 119 24.03 -4.95 -8.01
C GLY A 119 25.23 -5.59 -8.72
N GLU A 120 26.07 -6.34 -8.01
CA GLU A 120 27.18 -7.10 -8.58
C GLU A 120 26.69 -8.19 -9.56
N GLY A 121 25.55 -8.83 -9.24
CA GLY A 121 24.93 -9.84 -10.11
C GLY A 121 24.34 -9.28 -11.40
N LEU A 122 24.02 -7.98 -11.45
CA LEU A 122 23.48 -7.31 -12.65
C LEU A 122 24.51 -7.14 -13.76
N GLY A 123 25.74 -6.81 -13.42
CA GLY A 123 26.77 -6.37 -14.37
C GLY A 123 26.93 -7.24 -15.62
N PRO A 124 26.94 -8.58 -15.52
CA PRO A 124 27.08 -9.46 -16.68
C PRO A 124 25.96 -9.35 -17.71
N VAL A 125 24.72 -9.07 -17.29
CA VAL A 125 23.51 -9.15 -18.12
C VAL A 125 22.87 -7.81 -18.43
N LEU A 126 23.20 -6.75 -17.68
CA LEU A 126 22.58 -5.44 -17.80
C LEU A 126 23.18 -4.65 -18.97
N ASP A 127 22.31 -4.08 -19.84
CA ASP A 127 22.67 -3.08 -20.85
C ASP A 127 22.46 -1.67 -20.28
N LYS A 128 21.25 -1.37 -19.80
CA LYS A 128 20.90 -0.06 -19.21
C LYS A 128 20.04 -0.20 -17.98
N VAL A 129 20.17 0.77 -17.08
CA VAL A 129 19.29 0.96 -15.94
C VAL A 129 18.78 2.39 -15.92
N MET A 130 17.51 2.55 -15.56
CA MET A 130 16.92 3.83 -15.22
C MET A 130 16.31 3.76 -13.82
N VAL A 131 16.56 4.78 -13.02
CA VAL A 131 16.02 4.87 -11.65
C VAL A 131 15.30 6.20 -11.52
N LEU A 132 14.07 6.15 -11.04
CA LEU A 132 13.22 7.31 -10.75
C LEU A 132 12.67 7.18 -9.34
N ASP A 133 12.73 8.28 -8.60
CA ASP A 133 12.13 8.37 -7.27
C ASP A 133 11.04 9.43 -7.25
N TYR A 134 9.93 9.13 -6.59
CA TYR A 134 8.86 10.11 -6.38
C TYR A 134 8.04 9.80 -5.14
N TRP A 135 7.47 10.84 -4.55
CA TRP A 135 6.44 10.71 -3.52
C TRP A 135 5.09 10.51 -4.16
N LYS A 136 4.37 9.46 -3.76
CA LYS A 136 2.98 9.27 -4.17
C LYS A 136 2.15 10.48 -3.72
N LYS A 137 1.40 11.04 -4.62
CA LYS A 137 0.52 12.19 -4.40
C LYS A 137 -0.93 11.76 -4.35
#